data_35306c89bbc48baa2f74bfd1dea1e127
#
_entry.id   35306c89bbc48baa2f74bfd1dea1e127
#
_cell.length_a   1.000
_cell.length_b   1.000
_cell.length_c   1.000
_cell.angle_alpha   90.00
_cell.angle_beta   90.00
_cell.angle_gamma   90.00
#
_symmetry.space_group_name_H-M   'P 1'
#
loop_
_entity.id
_entity.type
_entity.pdbx_description
1 polymer ?
#
loop_
_entity_poly.entity_id
_entity_poly.type
_entity_poly.pdbx_seq_one_letter_code
_entity_poly.pdbx_strand_id
1 'polypeptide(L)'
;MTEAAIPVLQVENLSIAYHDGQAEQRTVHEVSFSIAAGEVLALVGESGSGKTTTAQSIIGLLADNGRVQAGSIRINGTDVAGWSQRQLEALRGKVVSLIPQDPTTSLNPVRTVGDQVGEMLRLHGWRDKKQIAQRVLELLHKVGLSQPELRARQFPHELSGGMKQRVLIAIAIALQPALIIADEPTSALDVTVQRRILDLIDDLRREFGTAVLLVTHDLGVAADRANRLVVLQAGRIQEQGPTADVLRNPQSRYTRQLLADAPSLGTAPARAPRTVAAEPAIVVQGLVHDFAVAGQRGLFRAVDGISFEVPRGSTHAIVGESGSGKTTTIRDVVGFGKPTAGRITVEGVDVTSLRGEALRQFRKTVQLVYQNPFSSLDPRQSIYAIIEEPLLNFERLPPAERERRMHDML
;
A
#
# COMPACT_ATOMS: atom_id res chain seq x y z
N MET A 1 -20.63 28.07 29.26
CA MET A 1 -20.62 27.72 27.82
C MET A 1 -19.16 27.54 27.43
N THR A 2 -18.68 26.32 27.34
CA THR A 2 -17.33 26.03 26.83
C THR A 2 -17.33 26.45 25.37
N GLU A 3 -16.49 27.42 24.99
CA GLU A 3 -16.24 27.73 23.58
C GLU A 3 -15.88 26.42 22.87
N ALA A 4 -16.64 26.06 21.86
CA ALA A 4 -16.36 24.86 21.06
C ALA A 4 -14.99 25.06 20.42
N ALA A 5 -14.01 24.20 20.77
CA ALA A 5 -12.67 24.27 20.23
C ALA A 5 -12.72 24.21 18.70
N ILE A 6 -12.02 25.13 18.04
CA ILE A 6 -11.96 25.17 16.56
C ILE A 6 -11.31 23.86 16.09
N PRO A 7 -11.99 23.09 15.19
CA PRO A 7 -11.41 21.86 14.68
C PRO A 7 -10.14 22.16 13.85
N VAL A 8 -9.18 21.24 13.86
CA VAL A 8 -7.94 21.34 13.06
C VAL A 8 -8.27 21.29 11.57
N LEU A 9 -9.21 20.41 11.20
CA LEU A 9 -9.75 20.34 9.84
C LEU A 9 -11.27 20.41 9.86
N GLN A 10 -11.83 21.22 8.95
CA GLN A 10 -13.27 21.27 8.68
C GLN A 10 -13.48 21.29 7.18
N VAL A 11 -14.19 20.32 6.67
CA VAL A 11 -14.60 20.18 5.26
C VAL A 11 -16.10 20.31 5.21
N GLU A 12 -16.61 21.23 4.38
CA GLU A 12 -18.04 21.52 4.26
C GLU A 12 -18.49 21.50 2.81
N ASN A 13 -19.45 20.64 2.50
CA ASN A 13 -20.10 20.48 1.20
C ASN A 13 -19.11 20.39 0.02
N LEU A 14 -17.96 19.73 0.26
CA LEU A 14 -16.89 19.62 -0.70
C LEU A 14 -17.33 18.82 -1.92
N SER A 15 -17.22 19.43 -3.09
CA SER A 15 -17.43 18.79 -4.39
C SER A 15 -16.21 18.97 -5.27
N ILE A 16 -15.75 17.86 -5.88
CA ILE A 16 -14.55 17.82 -6.71
C ILE A 16 -14.89 17.18 -8.06
N ALA A 17 -14.39 17.78 -9.13
CA ALA A 17 -14.52 17.24 -10.47
C ALA A 17 -13.19 17.22 -11.21
N TYR A 18 -13.09 16.30 -12.16
CA TYR A 18 -12.01 16.20 -13.14
C TYR A 18 -12.53 16.54 -14.53
N HIS A 19 -11.71 17.22 -15.30
CA HIS A 19 -12.01 17.56 -16.69
C HIS A 19 -11.23 16.62 -17.62
N ASP A 20 -11.96 15.84 -18.40
CA ASP A 20 -11.41 14.89 -19.38
C ASP A 20 -11.63 15.43 -20.81
N GLY A 21 -11.05 16.58 -21.11
CA GLY A 21 -11.08 17.19 -22.45
C GLY A 21 -12.45 17.46 -23.08
N GLN A 22 -13.44 16.60 -22.86
CA GLN A 22 -14.79 16.70 -23.43
C GLN A 22 -15.90 16.76 -22.37
N ALA A 23 -15.68 16.21 -21.18
CA ALA A 23 -16.68 16.15 -20.13
C ALA A 23 -16.09 16.48 -18.74
N GLU A 24 -16.91 17.07 -17.90
CA GLU A 24 -16.60 17.24 -16.49
C GLU A 24 -17.21 16.12 -15.69
N GLN A 25 -16.36 15.30 -15.04
CA GLN A 25 -16.80 14.21 -14.20
C GLN A 25 -16.63 14.55 -12.74
N ARG A 26 -17.74 14.68 -12.02
CA ARG A 26 -17.72 14.89 -10.56
C ARG A 26 -17.41 13.57 -9.86
N THR A 27 -16.37 13.56 -9.04
CA THR A 27 -15.85 12.39 -8.30
C THR A 27 -16.15 12.46 -6.80
N VAL A 28 -16.35 13.68 -6.25
CA VAL A 28 -16.72 13.89 -4.85
C VAL A 28 -17.93 14.81 -4.81
N HIS A 29 -18.92 14.46 -3.99
CA HIS A 29 -20.22 15.12 -3.96
C HIS A 29 -20.60 15.52 -2.54
N GLU A 30 -20.54 16.81 -2.24
CA GLU A 30 -21.05 17.43 -1.01
C GLU A 30 -20.58 16.76 0.29
N VAL A 31 -19.30 16.36 0.32
CA VAL A 31 -18.69 15.69 1.47
C VAL A 31 -18.43 16.69 2.59
N SER A 32 -18.89 16.37 3.82
CA SER A 32 -18.72 17.24 5.00
C SER A 32 -18.27 16.41 6.21
N PHE A 33 -17.15 16.79 6.84
CA PHE A 33 -16.64 16.22 8.09
C PHE A 33 -15.67 17.19 8.77
N SER A 34 -15.34 16.92 10.03
CA SER A 34 -14.36 17.70 10.79
C SER A 34 -13.45 16.79 11.60
N ILE A 35 -12.26 17.26 11.96
CA ILE A 35 -11.28 16.55 12.81
C ILE A 35 -10.81 17.50 13.90
N ALA A 36 -10.95 17.10 15.15
CA ALA A 36 -10.43 17.84 16.31
C ALA A 36 -8.91 17.58 16.51
N ALA A 37 -8.25 18.42 17.31
CA ALA A 37 -6.87 18.20 17.70
C ALA A 37 -6.72 16.85 18.42
N GLY A 38 -5.70 16.07 18.04
CA GLY A 38 -5.43 14.74 18.59
C GLY A 38 -6.43 13.65 18.21
N GLU A 39 -7.43 13.93 17.34
CA GLU A 39 -8.39 12.95 16.85
C GLU A 39 -7.85 12.17 15.66
N VAL A 40 -8.22 10.90 15.53
CA VAL A 40 -8.06 10.09 14.33
C VAL A 40 -9.42 9.91 13.68
N LEU A 41 -9.62 10.46 12.49
CA LEU A 41 -10.76 10.21 11.64
C LEU A 41 -10.35 9.26 10.51
N ALA A 42 -11.02 8.12 10.37
CA ALA A 42 -10.79 7.25 9.23
C ALA A 42 -11.80 7.51 8.10
N LEU A 43 -11.28 7.65 6.89
CA LEU A 43 -12.04 7.74 5.65
C LEU A 43 -11.97 6.38 4.95
N VAL A 44 -13.07 5.63 4.95
CA VAL A 44 -13.12 4.24 4.49
C VAL A 44 -14.05 4.06 3.29
N GLY A 45 -13.84 3.01 2.50
CA GLY A 45 -14.64 2.68 1.32
C GLY A 45 -13.83 1.92 0.27
N GLU A 46 -14.48 1.43 -0.78
CA GLU A 46 -13.83 0.71 -1.88
C GLU A 46 -12.86 1.60 -2.68
N SER A 47 -12.02 0.95 -3.51
CA SER A 47 -11.19 1.67 -4.49
C SER A 47 -12.08 2.50 -5.43
N GLY A 48 -11.65 3.73 -5.74
CA GLY A 48 -12.44 4.65 -6.57
C GLY A 48 -13.59 5.37 -5.84
N SER A 49 -13.79 5.16 -4.54
CA SER A 49 -14.87 5.86 -3.79
C SER A 49 -14.62 7.34 -3.52
N GLY A 50 -13.46 7.92 -3.91
CA GLY A 50 -13.14 9.33 -3.75
C GLY A 50 -12.30 9.68 -2.52
N LYS A 51 -11.82 8.70 -1.74
CA LYS A 51 -11.01 8.91 -0.51
C LYS A 51 -9.73 9.70 -0.77
N THR A 52 -8.86 9.17 -1.63
CA THR A 52 -7.59 9.82 -2.01
C THR A 52 -7.82 11.18 -2.65
N THR A 53 -8.84 11.31 -3.50
CA THR A 53 -9.22 12.60 -4.10
C THR A 53 -9.60 13.62 -3.03
N THR A 54 -10.42 13.23 -2.04
CA THR A 54 -10.76 14.09 -0.90
C THR A 54 -9.52 14.45 -0.09
N ALA A 55 -8.65 13.50 0.22
CA ALA A 55 -7.41 13.71 0.97
C ALA A 55 -6.45 14.66 0.24
N GLN A 56 -6.25 14.45 -1.06
CA GLN A 56 -5.41 15.31 -1.91
C GLN A 56 -5.92 16.74 -2.04
N SER A 57 -7.25 16.92 -2.08
CA SER A 57 -7.84 18.27 -2.14
C SER A 57 -7.51 19.11 -0.89
N ILE A 58 -7.46 18.49 0.29
CA ILE A 58 -7.16 19.18 1.56
C ILE A 58 -5.75 19.78 1.56
N ILE A 59 -4.79 19.10 0.92
CA ILE A 59 -3.40 19.56 0.83
C ILE A 59 -3.09 20.25 -0.52
N GLY A 60 -4.10 20.38 -1.39
CA GLY A 60 -3.96 21.03 -2.70
C GLY A 60 -3.07 20.27 -3.69
N LEU A 61 -3.15 18.92 -3.70
CA LEU A 61 -2.41 18.03 -4.57
C LEU A 61 -3.33 17.27 -5.56
N LEU A 62 -4.47 17.86 -5.93
CA LEU A 62 -5.27 17.34 -7.04
C LEU A 62 -4.43 17.36 -8.32
N ALA A 63 -4.67 16.40 -9.21
CA ALA A 63 -4.09 16.43 -10.55
C ALA A 63 -4.49 17.71 -11.32
N ASP A 64 -3.71 18.10 -12.32
CA ASP A 64 -3.88 19.38 -13.05
C ASP A 64 -5.28 19.54 -13.65
N ASN A 65 -5.94 18.47 -14.00
CA ASN A 65 -7.31 18.44 -14.52
C ASN A 65 -8.38 18.33 -13.43
N GLY A 66 -7.99 18.30 -12.15
CA GLY A 66 -8.90 18.20 -10.99
C GLY A 66 -9.09 19.55 -10.30
N ARG A 67 -10.31 19.88 -9.93
CA ARG A 67 -10.61 21.12 -9.20
C ARG A 67 -11.70 20.96 -8.14
N VAL A 68 -11.60 21.74 -7.08
CA VAL A 68 -12.69 21.94 -6.13
C VAL A 68 -13.76 22.80 -6.82
N GLN A 69 -14.96 22.26 -7.00
CA GLN A 69 -16.09 22.97 -7.64
C GLN A 69 -16.91 23.78 -6.63
N ALA A 70 -17.09 23.23 -5.44
CA ALA A 70 -17.91 23.84 -4.38
C ALA A 70 -17.47 23.35 -3.01
N GLY A 71 -17.90 24.05 -1.98
CA GLY A 71 -17.60 23.78 -0.59
C GLY A 71 -16.39 24.55 -0.07
N SER A 72 -16.03 24.28 1.19
CA SER A 72 -14.89 24.91 1.86
C SER A 72 -14.01 23.86 2.54
N ILE A 73 -12.73 24.17 2.63
CA ILE A 73 -11.73 23.38 3.37
C ILE A 73 -11.06 24.34 4.34
N ARG A 74 -11.35 24.21 5.63
CA ARG A 74 -10.76 25.07 6.66
C ARG A 74 -9.75 24.30 7.48
N ILE A 75 -8.56 24.86 7.62
CA ILE A 75 -7.49 24.34 8.46
C ILE A 75 -7.21 25.36 9.56
N ASN A 76 -7.35 24.96 10.81
CA ASN A 76 -7.31 25.86 11.97
C ASN A 76 -8.19 27.11 11.77
N GLY A 77 -9.41 26.92 11.24
CA GLY A 77 -10.38 27.99 10.97
C GLY A 77 -10.14 28.81 9.68
N THR A 78 -9.02 28.64 9.00
CA THR A 78 -8.70 29.37 7.76
C THR A 78 -9.11 28.56 6.53
N ASP A 79 -9.94 29.14 5.65
CA ASP A 79 -10.33 28.51 4.38
C ASP A 79 -9.17 28.52 3.39
N VAL A 80 -8.78 27.34 2.92
CA VAL A 80 -7.64 27.13 2.01
C VAL A 80 -8.07 26.65 0.61
N ALA A 81 -9.37 26.43 0.37
CA ALA A 81 -9.86 25.87 -0.89
C ALA A 81 -9.51 26.69 -2.13
N GLY A 82 -9.42 28.02 -1.98
CA GLY A 82 -9.06 28.93 -3.06
C GLY A 82 -7.59 29.38 -3.09
N TRP A 83 -6.73 28.77 -2.29
CA TRP A 83 -5.34 29.21 -2.18
C TRP A 83 -4.50 28.87 -3.42
N SER A 84 -3.60 29.80 -3.76
CA SER A 84 -2.60 29.59 -4.78
C SER A 84 -1.57 28.54 -4.35
N GLN A 85 -0.88 27.91 -5.30
CA GLN A 85 0.18 26.93 -5.00
C GLN A 85 1.24 27.48 -4.03
N ARG A 86 1.64 28.76 -4.18
CA ARG A 86 2.61 29.41 -3.28
C ARG A 86 2.11 29.50 -1.84
N GLN A 87 0.82 29.74 -1.61
CA GLN A 87 0.22 29.75 -0.27
C GLN A 87 0.14 28.34 0.31
N LEU A 88 -0.22 27.35 -0.52
CA LEU A 88 -0.27 25.94 -0.13
C LEU A 88 1.11 25.36 0.17
N GLU A 89 2.17 25.80 -0.51
CA GLU A 89 3.57 25.42 -0.21
C GLU A 89 3.98 25.82 1.22
N ALA A 90 3.56 27.00 1.68
CA ALA A 90 3.83 27.46 3.04
C ALA A 90 3.08 26.65 4.12
N LEU A 91 1.95 26.05 3.75
CA LEU A 91 1.13 25.21 4.62
C LEU A 91 1.67 23.76 4.71
N ARG A 92 2.10 23.22 3.54
CA ARG A 92 2.58 21.84 3.41
C ARG A 92 3.82 21.61 4.27
N GLY A 93 3.82 20.50 5.00
CA GLY A 93 4.90 20.12 5.92
C GLY A 93 4.85 20.83 7.28
N LYS A 94 4.45 22.12 7.33
CA LYS A 94 4.40 22.89 8.58
C LYS A 94 3.08 22.78 9.32
N VAL A 95 1.96 22.79 8.61
CA VAL A 95 0.61 22.71 9.21
C VAL A 95 -0.07 21.42 8.83
N VAL A 96 0.05 21.00 7.57
CA VAL A 96 -0.50 19.75 7.04
C VAL A 96 0.60 18.96 6.36
N SER A 97 0.73 17.68 6.71
CA SER A 97 1.64 16.75 6.04
C SER A 97 0.90 15.55 5.48
N LEU A 98 1.50 14.94 4.44
CA LEU A 98 1.01 13.73 3.79
C LEU A 98 2.00 12.59 4.02
N ILE A 99 1.46 11.42 4.43
CA ILE A 99 2.12 10.13 4.32
C ILE A 99 1.48 9.43 3.13
N PRO A 100 2.18 9.29 2.00
CA PRO A 100 1.61 8.74 0.76
C PRO A 100 1.52 7.21 0.82
N GLN A 101 0.71 6.64 -0.09
CA GLN A 101 0.40 5.22 -0.19
C GLN A 101 1.62 4.37 -0.59
N ASP A 102 2.39 4.78 -1.59
CA ASP A 102 3.53 4.00 -2.11
C ASP A 102 4.87 4.63 -1.70
N PRO A 103 5.61 4.00 -0.78
CA PRO A 103 6.90 4.51 -0.36
C PRO A 103 7.99 4.36 -1.44
N THR A 104 7.77 3.57 -2.48
CA THR A 104 8.77 3.33 -3.51
C THR A 104 8.81 4.47 -4.52
N THR A 105 7.65 4.94 -4.94
CA THR A 105 7.52 6.04 -5.91
C THR A 105 7.60 7.43 -5.27
N SER A 106 7.36 7.53 -3.96
CA SER A 106 7.32 8.81 -3.24
C SER A 106 8.70 9.32 -2.81
N LEU A 107 9.72 8.44 -2.73
CA LEU A 107 11.09 8.84 -2.45
C LEU A 107 11.90 8.99 -3.74
N ASN A 108 12.68 10.07 -3.84
CA ASN A 108 13.58 10.30 -4.97
C ASN A 108 14.73 9.28 -4.94
N PRO A 109 14.85 8.36 -5.94
CA PRO A 109 15.81 7.26 -5.91
C PRO A 109 17.27 7.70 -6.04
N VAL A 110 17.54 8.93 -6.52
CA VAL A 110 18.89 9.47 -6.73
C VAL A 110 19.34 10.44 -5.64
N ARG A 111 18.56 10.57 -4.56
CA ARG A 111 18.90 11.39 -3.37
C ARG A 111 18.98 10.52 -2.14
N THR A 112 19.89 10.86 -1.23
CA THR A 112 20.00 10.13 0.04
C THR A 112 18.78 10.38 0.93
N VAL A 113 18.52 9.45 1.84
CA VAL A 113 17.45 9.55 2.84
C VAL A 113 17.59 10.83 3.68
N GLY A 114 18.80 11.09 4.17
CA GLY A 114 19.08 12.29 4.99
C GLY A 114 18.84 13.59 4.25
N ASP A 115 19.17 13.63 2.94
CA ASP A 115 18.91 14.82 2.12
C ASP A 115 17.41 15.09 1.96
N GLN A 116 16.61 14.03 1.77
CA GLN A 116 15.15 14.16 1.59
C GLN A 116 14.45 14.58 2.88
N VAL A 117 14.83 14.00 4.03
CA VAL A 117 14.31 14.44 5.34
C VAL A 117 14.75 15.88 5.64
N GLY A 118 16.02 16.21 5.39
CA GLY A 118 16.55 17.56 5.63
C GLY A 118 16.01 18.63 4.68
N GLU A 119 15.47 18.24 3.52
CA GLU A 119 14.85 19.16 2.56
C GLU A 119 13.63 19.85 3.16
N MET A 120 12.77 19.14 3.90
CA MET A 120 11.63 19.74 4.59
C MET A 120 12.06 20.88 5.53
N LEU A 121 13.14 20.68 6.26
CA LEU A 121 13.67 21.71 7.16
C LEU A 121 14.20 22.91 6.37
N ARG A 122 14.95 22.69 5.28
CA ARG A 122 15.50 23.74 4.42
C ARG A 122 14.41 24.58 3.73
N LEU A 123 13.37 23.93 3.20
CA LEU A 123 12.24 24.61 2.56
C LEU A 123 11.51 25.55 3.53
N HIS A 124 11.48 25.19 4.82
CA HIS A 124 10.85 25.99 5.87
C HIS A 124 11.83 26.87 6.69
N GLY A 125 12.95 27.26 6.07
CA GLY A 125 13.80 28.34 6.57
C GLY A 125 14.98 27.93 7.46
N TRP A 126 15.18 26.64 7.73
CA TRP A 126 16.39 26.19 8.43
C TRP A 126 17.62 26.39 7.53
N ARG A 127 18.67 27.03 8.05
CA ARG A 127 19.88 27.36 7.28
C ARG A 127 21.14 26.69 7.80
N ASP A 128 21.20 26.40 9.08
CA ASP A 128 22.36 25.77 9.71
C ASP A 128 22.42 24.28 9.33
N LYS A 129 23.45 23.92 8.55
CA LYS A 129 23.66 22.54 8.08
C LYS A 129 23.88 21.55 9.23
N LYS A 130 24.52 21.97 10.34
CA LYS A 130 24.76 21.10 11.49
C LYS A 130 23.46 20.79 12.24
N GLN A 131 22.64 21.82 12.49
CA GLN A 131 21.32 21.65 13.11
C GLN A 131 20.39 20.79 12.26
N ILE A 132 20.40 21.00 10.93
CA ILE A 132 19.63 20.14 10.01
C ILE A 132 20.09 18.69 10.11
N ALA A 133 21.40 18.42 10.05
CA ALA A 133 21.94 17.07 10.12
C ALA A 133 21.60 16.40 11.46
N GLN A 134 21.72 17.11 12.57
CA GLN A 134 21.33 16.60 13.89
C GLN A 134 19.83 16.28 13.92
N ARG A 135 18.97 17.20 13.47
CA ARG A 135 17.52 17.00 13.44
C ARG A 135 17.11 15.82 12.57
N VAL A 136 17.77 15.62 11.42
CA VAL A 136 17.56 14.44 10.56
C VAL A 136 17.83 13.14 11.33
N LEU A 137 18.94 13.04 12.05
CA LEU A 137 19.27 11.86 12.85
C LEU A 137 18.25 11.60 13.96
N GLU A 138 17.83 12.67 14.67
CA GLU A 138 16.78 12.60 15.68
C GLU A 138 15.47 12.06 15.11
N LEU A 139 15.05 12.55 13.93
CA LEU A 139 13.83 12.10 13.24
C LEU A 139 13.94 10.63 12.81
N LEU A 140 15.06 10.22 12.21
CA LEU A 140 15.28 8.84 11.80
C LEU A 140 15.32 7.88 13.02
N HIS A 141 15.91 8.32 14.13
CA HIS A 141 15.86 7.57 15.39
C HIS A 141 14.42 7.47 15.92
N LYS A 142 13.68 8.61 15.94
CA LYS A 142 12.29 8.68 16.42
C LYS A 142 11.35 7.74 15.70
N VAL A 143 11.52 7.57 14.38
CA VAL A 143 10.74 6.60 13.59
C VAL A 143 11.28 5.17 13.72
N GLY A 144 12.24 4.92 14.63
CA GLY A 144 12.74 3.60 14.94
C GLY A 144 13.62 2.97 13.86
N LEU A 145 14.32 3.78 13.05
CA LEU A 145 15.35 3.28 12.17
C LEU A 145 16.64 2.99 12.96
N SER A 146 17.13 1.76 12.85
CA SER A 146 18.40 1.36 13.42
C SER A 146 19.56 2.02 12.68
N GLN A 147 20.63 2.42 13.37
CA GLN A 147 21.82 3.05 12.79
C GLN A 147 21.48 4.28 11.92
N PRO A 148 20.85 5.32 12.48
CA PRO A 148 20.34 6.47 11.73
C PRO A 148 21.42 7.18 10.90
N GLU A 149 22.68 7.22 11.37
CA GLU A 149 23.83 7.78 10.65
C GLU A 149 24.11 7.04 9.34
N LEU A 150 24.03 5.71 9.37
CA LEU A 150 24.18 4.87 8.18
C LEU A 150 22.99 5.09 7.25
N ARG A 151 21.76 5.03 7.82
CA ARG A 151 20.53 5.17 7.03
C ARG A 151 20.42 6.52 6.35
N ALA A 152 20.83 7.60 7.00
CA ALA A 152 20.83 8.93 6.41
C ALA A 152 21.67 9.04 5.12
N ARG A 153 22.71 8.22 4.98
CA ARG A 153 23.60 8.21 3.82
C ARG A 153 23.15 7.27 2.70
N GLN A 154 22.23 6.36 3.01
CA GLN A 154 21.71 5.40 2.04
C GLN A 154 20.70 6.04 1.08
N PHE A 155 20.56 5.40 -0.08
CA PHE A 155 19.55 5.70 -1.08
C PHE A 155 18.30 4.84 -0.85
N PRO A 156 17.11 5.26 -1.34
CA PRO A 156 15.87 4.51 -1.16
C PRO A 156 15.92 3.05 -1.61
N HIS A 157 16.64 2.74 -2.69
CA HIS A 157 16.76 1.36 -3.20
C HIS A 157 17.53 0.41 -2.27
N GLU A 158 18.29 0.92 -1.30
CA GLU A 158 19.01 0.15 -0.29
C GLU A 158 18.15 -0.17 0.95
N LEU A 159 16.90 0.34 1.01
CA LEU A 159 15.99 0.19 2.13
C LEU A 159 14.88 -0.80 1.84
N SER A 160 14.42 -1.51 2.88
CA SER A 160 13.17 -2.30 2.80
C SER A 160 11.94 -1.40 2.70
N GLY A 161 10.79 -1.94 2.26
CA GLY A 161 9.53 -1.19 2.18
C GLY A 161 9.14 -0.52 3.50
N GLY A 162 9.22 -1.25 4.61
CA GLY A 162 8.93 -0.71 5.94
C GLY A 162 9.92 0.38 6.41
N MET A 163 11.18 0.30 5.98
CA MET A 163 12.16 1.37 6.25
C MET A 163 11.87 2.61 5.43
N LYS A 164 11.52 2.47 4.14
CA LYS A 164 11.08 3.58 3.27
C LYS A 164 9.86 4.29 3.86
N GLN A 165 8.88 3.52 4.34
CA GLN A 165 7.68 4.08 4.97
C GLN A 165 8.02 4.90 6.22
N ARG A 166 8.93 4.43 7.07
CA ARG A 166 9.43 5.19 8.23
C ARG A 166 10.14 6.47 7.83
N VAL A 167 10.88 6.47 6.72
CA VAL A 167 11.48 7.69 6.17
C VAL A 167 10.40 8.70 5.75
N LEU A 168 9.33 8.26 5.08
CA LEU A 168 8.21 9.13 4.72
C LEU A 168 7.50 9.69 5.96
N ILE A 169 7.34 8.89 7.02
CA ILE A 169 6.83 9.38 8.30
C ILE A 169 7.78 10.41 8.91
N ALA A 170 9.10 10.18 8.90
CA ALA A 170 10.10 11.16 9.37
C ALA A 170 9.99 12.49 8.62
N ILE A 171 9.79 12.46 7.30
CA ILE A 171 9.53 13.64 6.47
C ILE A 171 8.23 14.33 6.91
N ALA A 172 7.15 13.57 7.07
CA ALA A 172 5.84 14.10 7.43
C ALA A 172 5.83 14.79 8.80
N ILE A 173 6.59 14.29 9.79
CA ILE A 173 6.63 14.84 11.16
C ILE A 173 7.75 15.84 11.39
N ALA A 174 8.59 16.13 10.39
CA ALA A 174 9.81 16.92 10.54
C ALA A 174 9.56 18.27 11.21
N LEU A 175 8.44 18.91 10.92
CA LEU A 175 8.01 20.22 11.43
C LEU A 175 6.83 20.16 12.40
N GLN A 176 6.46 18.97 12.90
CA GLN A 176 5.38 18.76 13.87
C GLN A 176 4.03 19.37 13.39
N PRO A 177 3.47 18.88 12.28
CA PRO A 177 2.26 19.45 11.69
C PRO A 177 1.04 19.27 12.61
N ALA A 178 0.07 20.18 12.51
CA ALA A 178 -1.20 20.07 13.22
C ALA A 178 -2.09 18.93 12.66
N LEU A 179 -1.95 18.62 11.35
CA LEU A 179 -2.69 17.57 10.65
C LEU A 179 -1.74 16.66 9.87
N ILE A 180 -1.88 15.36 10.04
CA ILE A 180 -1.28 14.34 9.16
C ILE A 180 -2.38 13.68 8.36
N ILE A 181 -2.24 13.68 7.03
CA ILE A 181 -3.04 12.87 6.13
C ILE A 181 -2.25 11.60 5.85
N ALA A 182 -2.75 10.45 6.26
CA ALA A 182 -2.13 9.15 6.04
C ALA A 182 -2.95 8.38 5.00
N ASP A 183 -2.50 8.43 3.74
CA ASP A 183 -3.21 7.78 2.62
C ASP A 183 -2.70 6.36 2.46
N GLU A 184 -3.47 5.39 2.94
CA GLU A 184 -3.14 3.97 2.96
C GLU A 184 -1.69 3.67 3.44
N PRO A 185 -1.28 4.17 4.60
CA PRO A 185 0.14 4.23 4.99
C PRO A 185 0.80 2.86 5.17
N THR A 186 0.03 1.78 5.07
CA THR A 186 0.49 0.41 5.34
C THR A 186 0.09 -0.62 4.28
N SER A 187 -0.52 -0.22 3.16
CA SER A 187 -1.09 -1.12 2.15
C SER A 187 -0.10 -2.10 1.50
N ALA A 188 1.19 -1.75 1.43
CA ALA A 188 2.23 -2.57 0.81
C ALA A 188 3.14 -3.30 1.85
N LEU A 189 2.73 -3.30 3.12
CA LEU A 189 3.55 -3.83 4.21
C LEU A 189 2.97 -5.14 4.77
N ASP A 190 3.84 -5.98 5.32
CA ASP A 190 3.41 -7.14 6.09
C ASP A 190 2.77 -6.73 7.42
N VAL A 191 1.94 -7.60 7.99
CA VAL A 191 1.11 -7.34 9.18
C VAL A 191 1.92 -6.87 10.39
N THR A 192 3.14 -7.41 10.58
CA THR A 192 4.01 -7.05 11.70
C THR A 192 4.55 -5.63 11.53
N VAL A 193 5.00 -5.28 10.33
CA VAL A 193 5.47 -3.93 10.00
C VAL A 193 4.30 -2.94 9.98
N GLN A 194 3.14 -3.34 9.45
CA GLN A 194 1.92 -2.53 9.47
C GLN A 194 1.56 -2.09 10.89
N ARG A 195 1.50 -3.04 11.84
CA ARG A 195 1.21 -2.73 13.24
C ARG A 195 2.20 -1.72 13.81
N ARG A 196 3.51 -1.94 13.62
CA ARG A 196 4.56 -1.03 14.11
C ARG A 196 4.46 0.37 13.52
N ILE A 197 4.06 0.51 12.26
CA ILE A 197 3.85 1.81 11.61
C ILE A 197 2.63 2.53 12.17
N LEU A 198 1.53 1.81 12.38
CA LEU A 198 0.32 2.39 12.96
C LEU A 198 0.54 2.78 14.43
N ASP A 199 1.25 1.97 15.23
CA ASP A 199 1.64 2.30 16.59
C ASP A 199 2.51 3.58 16.61
N LEU A 200 3.49 3.68 15.73
CA LEU A 200 4.32 4.87 15.58
C LEU A 200 3.49 6.14 15.27
N ILE A 201 2.54 6.06 14.33
CA ILE A 201 1.66 7.20 14.00
C ILE A 201 0.83 7.60 15.24
N ASP A 202 0.31 6.62 15.98
CA ASP A 202 -0.49 6.88 17.18
C ASP A 202 0.34 7.49 18.33
N ASP A 203 1.56 7.01 18.55
CA ASP A 203 2.49 7.58 19.53
C ASP A 203 2.83 9.05 19.18
N LEU A 204 3.13 9.33 17.91
CA LEU A 204 3.42 10.69 17.45
C LEU A 204 2.20 11.61 17.59
N ARG A 205 0.99 11.09 17.28
CA ARG A 205 -0.27 11.80 17.50
C ARG A 205 -0.45 12.19 18.96
N ARG A 206 -0.24 11.26 19.89
CA ARG A 206 -0.38 11.51 21.34
C ARG A 206 0.67 12.49 21.85
N GLU A 207 1.90 12.37 21.37
CA GLU A 207 3.01 13.24 21.80
C GLU A 207 2.83 14.70 21.36
N PHE A 208 2.37 14.92 20.12
CA PHE A 208 2.27 16.26 19.53
C PHE A 208 0.85 16.83 19.51
N GLY A 209 -0.17 16.07 19.91
CA GLY A 209 -1.56 16.48 19.77
C GLY A 209 -2.02 16.60 18.31
N THR A 210 -1.29 15.99 17.37
CA THR A 210 -1.56 16.06 15.92
C THR A 210 -2.89 15.37 15.58
N ALA A 211 -3.72 15.98 14.75
CA ALA A 211 -4.89 15.33 14.15
C ALA A 211 -4.46 14.39 13.02
N VAL A 212 -5.16 13.28 12.83
CA VAL A 212 -4.86 12.32 11.75
C VAL A 212 -6.09 12.04 10.91
N LEU A 213 -6.00 12.30 9.60
CA LEU A 213 -6.93 11.77 8.61
C LEU A 213 -6.35 10.47 8.05
N LEU A 214 -6.89 9.33 8.47
CA LEU A 214 -6.46 8.01 8.04
C LEU A 214 -7.35 7.56 6.87
N VAL A 215 -6.79 7.50 5.68
CA VAL A 215 -7.47 6.94 4.49
C VAL A 215 -7.09 5.47 4.40
N THR A 216 -8.09 4.59 4.37
CA THR A 216 -7.86 3.15 4.26
C THR A 216 -9.06 2.43 3.65
N HIS A 217 -8.82 1.29 3.01
CA HIS A 217 -9.85 0.33 2.63
C HIS A 217 -9.97 -0.82 3.66
N ASP A 218 -9.08 -0.88 4.64
CA ASP A 218 -9.07 -1.90 5.69
C ASP A 218 -9.89 -1.44 6.90
N LEU A 219 -11.09 -2.03 7.05
CA LEU A 219 -11.97 -1.76 8.18
C LEU A 219 -11.39 -2.21 9.52
N GLY A 220 -10.54 -3.25 9.53
CA GLY A 220 -9.87 -3.70 10.74
C GLY A 220 -8.89 -2.65 11.27
N VAL A 221 -8.12 -2.03 10.38
CA VAL A 221 -7.23 -0.91 10.72
C VAL A 221 -8.03 0.30 11.22
N ALA A 222 -9.13 0.64 10.52
CA ALA A 222 -9.99 1.74 10.94
C ALA A 222 -10.64 1.49 12.30
N ALA A 223 -11.10 0.25 12.56
CA ALA A 223 -11.69 -0.17 13.83
C ALA A 223 -10.71 -0.06 15.01
N ASP A 224 -9.44 -0.41 14.77
CA ASP A 224 -8.39 -0.43 15.80
C ASP A 224 -7.83 0.99 16.11
N ARG A 225 -7.85 1.90 15.14
CA ARG A 225 -7.11 3.18 15.22
C ARG A 225 -7.96 4.43 15.25
N ALA A 226 -9.16 4.41 14.66
CA ALA A 226 -9.94 5.62 14.49
C ALA A 226 -10.93 5.88 15.62
N ASN A 227 -11.05 7.15 16.02
CA ASN A 227 -12.10 7.60 16.93
C ASN A 227 -13.45 7.67 16.22
N ARG A 228 -13.45 8.16 14.97
CA ARG A 228 -14.63 8.28 14.12
C ARG A 228 -14.38 7.76 12.73
N LEU A 229 -15.44 7.28 12.08
CA LEU A 229 -15.44 6.81 10.70
C LEU A 229 -16.27 7.72 9.81
N VAL A 230 -15.82 7.88 8.57
CA VAL A 230 -16.59 8.38 7.43
C VAL A 230 -16.53 7.33 6.34
N VAL A 231 -17.68 6.76 5.97
CA VAL A 231 -17.81 5.74 4.95
C VAL A 231 -18.19 6.39 3.63
N LEU A 232 -17.34 6.26 2.63
CA LEU A 232 -17.51 6.82 1.29
C LEU A 232 -17.83 5.74 0.25
N GLN A 233 -18.83 6.04 -0.60
CA GLN A 233 -19.12 5.26 -1.81
C GLN A 233 -19.46 6.22 -2.96
N ALA A 234 -18.86 6.02 -4.11
CA ALA A 234 -19.08 6.84 -5.30
C ALA A 234 -19.05 8.37 -5.02
N GLY A 235 -18.07 8.81 -4.23
CA GLY A 235 -17.87 10.21 -3.87
C GLY A 235 -18.85 10.79 -2.86
N ARG A 236 -19.70 10.00 -2.23
CA ARG A 236 -20.72 10.43 -1.25
C ARG A 236 -20.52 9.78 0.10
N ILE A 237 -20.78 10.52 1.17
CA ILE A 237 -20.82 9.93 2.51
C ILE A 237 -22.09 9.08 2.62
N GLN A 238 -21.91 7.81 2.92
CA GLN A 238 -22.98 6.85 3.18
C GLN A 238 -23.34 6.79 4.66
N GLU A 239 -22.33 6.96 5.50
CA GLU A 239 -22.48 6.92 6.95
C GLU A 239 -21.28 7.59 7.61
N GLN A 240 -21.48 8.23 8.77
CA GLN A 240 -20.39 8.76 9.59
C GLN A 240 -20.79 8.78 11.07
N GLY A 241 -19.81 8.61 11.95
CA GLY A 241 -20.03 8.63 13.38
C GLY A 241 -18.87 8.08 14.19
N PRO A 242 -19.03 7.92 15.52
CA PRO A 242 -18.07 7.21 16.36
C PRO A 242 -17.82 5.80 15.80
N THR A 243 -16.57 5.39 15.76
CA THR A 243 -16.17 4.09 15.16
C THR A 243 -16.94 2.91 15.74
N ALA A 244 -17.09 2.89 17.08
CA ALA A 244 -17.80 1.80 17.75
C ALA A 244 -19.28 1.73 17.35
N ASP A 245 -19.95 2.86 17.12
CA ASP A 245 -21.37 2.91 16.76
C ASP A 245 -21.58 2.45 15.31
N VAL A 246 -20.78 2.99 14.38
CA VAL A 246 -20.84 2.63 12.94
C VAL A 246 -20.58 1.15 12.73
N LEU A 247 -19.62 0.57 13.47
CA LEU A 247 -19.26 -0.84 13.32
C LEU A 247 -20.25 -1.80 13.99
N ARG A 248 -20.85 -1.41 15.15
CA ARG A 248 -21.79 -2.25 15.88
C ARG A 248 -23.21 -2.21 15.33
N ASN A 249 -23.64 -1.06 14.86
CA ASN A 249 -25.00 -0.82 14.40
C ASN A 249 -25.05 0.02 13.12
N PRO A 250 -24.50 -0.49 12.01
CA PRO A 250 -24.43 0.24 10.74
C PRO A 250 -25.84 0.54 10.19
N GLN A 251 -26.12 1.80 9.92
CA GLN A 251 -27.42 2.26 9.42
C GLN A 251 -27.46 2.18 7.88
N SER A 252 -26.36 2.44 7.20
CA SER A 252 -26.27 2.36 5.74
C SER A 252 -26.25 0.91 5.26
N ARG A 253 -26.97 0.63 4.16
CA ARG A 253 -26.91 -0.67 3.47
C ARG A 253 -25.49 -0.96 2.99
N TYR A 254 -24.79 0.04 2.48
CA TYR A 254 -23.43 -0.11 1.99
C TYR A 254 -22.45 -0.43 3.11
N THR A 255 -22.56 0.25 4.28
CA THR A 255 -21.71 -0.05 5.43
C THR A 255 -21.90 -1.49 5.91
N ARG A 256 -23.16 -1.97 5.94
CA ARG A 256 -23.46 -3.38 6.29
C ARG A 256 -22.80 -4.36 5.34
N GLN A 257 -22.88 -4.09 4.03
CA GLN A 257 -22.26 -4.93 3.03
C GLN A 257 -20.72 -4.91 3.15
N LEU A 258 -20.13 -3.74 3.30
CA LEU A 258 -18.69 -3.55 3.46
C LEU A 258 -18.15 -4.33 4.69
N LEU A 259 -18.92 -4.35 5.79
CA LEU A 259 -18.60 -5.13 6.99
C LEU A 259 -18.77 -6.64 6.79
N ALA A 260 -19.80 -7.05 6.05
CA ALA A 260 -20.04 -8.47 5.75
C ALA A 260 -18.97 -9.06 4.83
N ASP A 261 -18.45 -8.24 3.89
CA ASP A 261 -17.42 -8.62 2.94
C ASP A 261 -16.00 -8.53 3.53
N ALA A 262 -15.85 -7.85 4.68
CA ALA A 262 -14.54 -7.74 5.34
C ALA A 262 -14.06 -9.11 5.86
N PRO A 263 -12.83 -9.53 5.53
CA PRO A 263 -12.29 -10.78 6.01
C PRO A 263 -12.23 -10.80 7.54
N SER A 264 -12.98 -11.69 8.20
CA SER A 264 -12.90 -11.88 9.64
C SER A 264 -12.26 -13.22 9.98
N LEU A 265 -11.25 -13.19 10.83
CA LEU A 265 -10.59 -14.40 11.33
C LEU A 265 -11.49 -15.22 12.29
N GLY A 266 -12.53 -14.58 12.87
CA GLY A 266 -13.36 -15.17 13.93
C GLY A 266 -14.63 -15.86 13.45
N THR A 267 -15.11 -15.62 12.22
CA THR A 267 -16.41 -16.09 11.74
C THR A 267 -16.34 -16.95 10.47
N ALA A 268 -15.12 -17.22 9.96
CA ALA A 268 -14.99 -18.13 8.82
C ALA A 268 -15.49 -19.53 9.22
N PRO A 269 -16.55 -20.06 8.59
CA PRO A 269 -16.99 -21.41 8.89
C PRO A 269 -15.83 -22.39 8.65
N ALA A 270 -15.62 -23.32 9.58
CA ALA A 270 -14.64 -24.37 9.41
C ALA A 270 -14.93 -25.07 8.08
N ARG A 271 -13.98 -25.02 7.15
CA ARG A 271 -14.12 -25.76 5.89
C ARG A 271 -14.21 -27.24 6.22
N ALA A 272 -15.26 -27.89 5.73
CA ALA A 272 -15.39 -29.34 5.87
C ALA A 272 -14.09 -30.00 5.37
N PRO A 273 -13.56 -31.01 6.11
CA PRO A 273 -12.39 -31.73 5.63
C PRO A 273 -12.71 -32.33 4.27
N ARG A 274 -12.02 -31.86 3.24
CA ARG A 274 -12.09 -32.49 1.91
C ARG A 274 -11.32 -33.80 1.97
N THR A 275 -11.86 -34.85 1.40
CA THR A 275 -11.11 -36.07 1.09
C THR A 275 -10.01 -35.67 0.11
N VAL A 276 -8.78 -35.55 0.60
CA VAL A 276 -7.63 -35.13 -0.18
C VAL A 276 -7.19 -36.33 -1.01
N ALA A 277 -6.93 -36.12 -2.31
CA ALA A 277 -6.37 -37.15 -3.17
C ALA A 277 -5.05 -37.66 -2.58
N ALA A 278 -4.79 -38.97 -2.70
CA ALA A 278 -3.64 -39.62 -2.08
C ALA A 278 -2.29 -39.12 -2.63
N GLU A 279 -2.24 -38.54 -3.84
CA GLU A 279 -1.02 -38.07 -4.46
C GLU A 279 -0.90 -36.54 -4.35
N PRO A 280 0.22 -36.00 -3.83
CA PRO A 280 0.48 -34.59 -3.78
C PRO A 280 0.75 -34.01 -5.19
N ALA A 281 0.16 -32.85 -5.49
CA ALA A 281 0.46 -32.11 -6.72
C ALA A 281 1.84 -31.44 -6.66
N ILE A 282 2.27 -31.00 -5.48
CA ILE A 282 3.58 -30.37 -5.27
C ILE A 282 4.24 -31.03 -4.06
N VAL A 283 5.53 -31.37 -4.21
CA VAL A 283 6.38 -31.89 -3.11
C VAL A 283 7.68 -31.07 -3.12
N VAL A 284 7.98 -30.45 -2.00
CA VAL A 284 9.22 -29.71 -1.75
C VAL A 284 10.00 -30.42 -0.65
N GLN A 285 11.26 -30.73 -0.89
CA GLN A 285 12.10 -31.48 0.04
C GLN A 285 13.44 -30.79 0.24
N GLY A 286 13.73 -30.34 1.47
CA GLY A 286 15.00 -29.76 1.85
C GLY A 286 15.43 -28.58 0.99
N LEU A 287 14.50 -27.75 0.56
CA LEU A 287 14.76 -26.62 -0.36
C LEU A 287 15.66 -25.59 0.29
N VAL A 288 16.81 -25.32 -0.36
CA VAL A 288 17.77 -24.27 0.00
C VAL A 288 17.96 -23.35 -1.19
N HIS A 289 17.90 -22.03 -0.96
CA HIS A 289 18.20 -21.03 -1.97
C HIS A 289 19.11 -19.93 -1.42
N ASP A 290 20.32 -19.84 -1.97
CA ASP A 290 21.33 -18.84 -1.62
C ASP A 290 21.49 -17.82 -2.76
N PHE A 291 21.57 -16.54 -2.42
CA PHE A 291 21.88 -15.45 -3.35
C PHE A 291 23.28 -14.92 -3.12
N ALA A 292 24.00 -14.61 -4.19
CA ALA A 292 25.25 -13.86 -4.09
C ALA A 292 24.96 -12.40 -3.67
N VAL A 293 25.70 -11.92 -2.67
CA VAL A 293 25.59 -10.52 -2.22
C VAL A 293 26.57 -9.65 -2.98
N ALA A 294 26.07 -8.68 -3.74
CA ALA A 294 26.94 -7.77 -4.49
C ALA A 294 27.85 -6.99 -3.54
N GLY A 295 29.17 -6.99 -3.86
CA GLY A 295 30.19 -6.27 -3.08
C GLY A 295 30.62 -6.89 -1.76
N GLN A 296 30.11 -8.07 -1.40
CA GLN A 296 30.54 -8.81 -0.20
C GLN A 296 30.98 -10.23 -0.58
N ARG A 297 32.00 -10.75 0.13
CA ARG A 297 32.36 -12.19 0.07
C ARG A 297 31.39 -12.96 0.96
N GLY A 298 30.29 -13.50 0.38
CA GLY A 298 29.33 -14.31 1.12
C GLY A 298 28.05 -14.57 0.31
N LEU A 299 27.30 -15.56 0.78
CA LEU A 299 25.98 -15.89 0.26
C LEU A 299 24.91 -15.48 1.29
N PHE A 300 23.82 -14.93 0.81
CA PHE A 300 22.62 -14.68 1.61
C PHE A 300 21.68 -15.86 1.43
N ARG A 301 21.41 -16.59 2.50
CA ARG A 301 20.46 -17.71 2.50
C ARG A 301 19.05 -17.21 2.63
N ALA A 302 18.31 -17.25 1.53
CA ALA A 302 16.93 -16.78 1.47
C ALA A 302 15.91 -17.87 1.85
N VAL A 303 16.23 -19.15 1.60
CA VAL A 303 15.44 -20.32 1.97
C VAL A 303 16.38 -21.34 2.58
N ASP A 304 16.05 -21.89 3.75
CA ASP A 304 16.91 -22.78 4.53
C ASP A 304 16.21 -24.09 4.88
N GLY A 305 16.36 -25.08 3.99
CA GLY A 305 15.99 -26.47 4.23
C GLY A 305 14.49 -26.74 4.42
N ILE A 306 13.59 -25.97 3.79
CA ILE A 306 12.14 -26.15 3.96
C ILE A 306 11.61 -27.36 3.19
N SER A 307 10.60 -28.01 3.77
CA SER A 307 9.91 -29.15 3.17
C SER A 307 8.41 -29.04 3.42
N PHE A 308 7.60 -29.29 2.39
CA PHE A 308 6.14 -29.35 2.48
C PHE A 308 5.55 -30.08 1.28
N GLU A 309 4.28 -30.46 1.42
CA GLU A 309 3.50 -31.07 0.34
C GLU A 309 2.19 -30.31 0.14
N VAL A 310 1.76 -30.23 -1.11
CA VAL A 310 0.46 -29.65 -1.48
C VAL A 310 -0.39 -30.72 -2.15
N PRO A 311 -1.42 -31.22 -1.48
CA PRO A 311 -2.32 -32.20 -2.04
C PRO A 311 -3.08 -31.65 -3.26
N ARG A 312 -3.37 -32.50 -4.23
CA ARG A 312 -4.16 -32.12 -5.41
C ARG A 312 -5.54 -31.59 -5.02
N GLY A 313 -5.96 -30.48 -5.63
CA GLY A 313 -7.25 -29.84 -5.36
C GLY A 313 -7.34 -29.12 -4.02
N SER A 314 -6.21 -28.93 -3.31
CA SER A 314 -6.13 -28.16 -2.08
C SER A 314 -5.57 -26.76 -2.30
N THR A 315 -5.77 -25.87 -1.33
CA THR A 315 -5.11 -24.58 -1.23
C THR A 315 -4.10 -24.64 -0.09
N HIS A 316 -2.83 -24.36 -0.40
CA HIS A 316 -1.75 -24.28 0.59
C HIS A 316 -1.26 -22.85 0.69
N ALA A 317 -1.25 -22.27 1.90
CA ALA A 317 -0.78 -20.91 2.15
C ALA A 317 0.63 -20.90 2.74
N ILE A 318 1.52 -20.09 2.16
CA ILE A 318 2.84 -19.80 2.73
C ILE A 318 2.76 -18.39 3.34
N VAL A 319 2.87 -18.29 4.66
CA VAL A 319 2.76 -17.04 5.40
C VAL A 319 4.08 -16.69 6.09
N GLY A 320 4.30 -15.41 6.33
CA GLY A 320 5.51 -14.91 6.99
C GLY A 320 5.78 -13.45 6.68
N GLU A 321 6.76 -12.85 7.37
CA GLU A 321 7.19 -11.46 7.18
C GLU A 321 7.82 -11.22 5.80
N SER A 322 7.92 -9.94 5.40
CA SER A 322 8.65 -9.57 4.18
C SER A 322 10.12 -10.01 4.29
N GLY A 323 10.65 -10.62 3.22
CA GLY A 323 12.01 -11.16 3.23
C GLY A 323 12.16 -12.56 3.82
N SER A 324 11.09 -13.23 4.28
CA SER A 324 11.14 -14.60 4.84
C SER A 324 11.30 -15.73 3.79
N GLY A 325 11.55 -15.40 2.53
CA GLY A 325 11.78 -16.39 1.46
C GLY A 325 10.55 -16.89 0.72
N LYS A 326 9.31 -16.41 1.04
CA LYS A 326 8.06 -16.86 0.37
C LYS A 326 8.11 -16.74 -1.15
N THR A 327 8.45 -15.57 -1.66
CA THR A 327 8.52 -15.31 -3.10
C THR A 327 9.61 -16.13 -3.75
N THR A 328 10.77 -16.32 -3.09
CA THR A 328 11.87 -17.18 -3.57
C THR A 328 11.39 -18.62 -3.70
N THR A 329 10.74 -19.15 -2.67
CA THR A 329 10.15 -20.51 -2.68
C THR A 329 9.17 -20.69 -3.84
N ILE A 330 8.22 -19.77 -4.02
CA ILE A 330 7.26 -19.87 -5.12
C ILE A 330 7.94 -19.78 -6.49
N ARG A 331 8.95 -18.90 -6.66
CA ARG A 331 9.71 -18.79 -7.91
C ARG A 331 10.47 -20.06 -8.23
N ASP A 332 11.00 -20.77 -7.23
CA ASP A 332 11.64 -22.05 -7.42
C ASP A 332 10.63 -23.14 -7.83
N VAL A 333 9.44 -23.17 -7.19
CA VAL A 333 8.36 -24.12 -7.52
C VAL A 333 7.88 -23.96 -8.97
N VAL A 334 7.74 -22.71 -9.47
CA VAL A 334 7.34 -22.47 -10.88
C VAL A 334 8.49 -22.51 -11.89
N GLY A 335 9.69 -22.86 -11.45
CA GLY A 335 10.88 -22.98 -12.32
C GLY A 335 11.42 -21.64 -12.83
N PHE A 336 11.21 -20.53 -12.10
CA PHE A 336 11.83 -19.22 -12.36
C PHE A 336 13.13 -19.03 -11.56
N GLY A 337 13.29 -19.74 -10.45
CA GLY A 337 14.50 -19.83 -9.66
C GLY A 337 15.26 -21.13 -9.93
N LYS A 338 16.51 -21.18 -9.47
CA LYS A 338 17.32 -22.38 -9.43
C LYS A 338 17.79 -22.56 -7.99
N PRO A 339 17.22 -23.50 -7.23
CA PRO A 339 17.62 -23.72 -5.85
C PRO A 339 19.08 -24.16 -5.75
N THR A 340 19.70 -23.82 -4.61
CA THR A 340 21.08 -24.23 -4.29
C THR A 340 21.14 -25.70 -3.92
N ALA A 341 20.09 -26.19 -3.18
CA ALA A 341 19.95 -27.61 -2.79
C ALA A 341 18.47 -27.95 -2.59
N GLY A 342 18.19 -29.24 -2.42
CA GLY A 342 16.84 -29.77 -2.27
C GLY A 342 16.21 -30.18 -3.59
N ARG A 343 14.97 -30.66 -3.51
CA ARG A 343 14.21 -31.14 -4.66
C ARG A 343 12.78 -30.57 -4.65
N ILE A 344 12.29 -30.24 -5.83
CA ILE A 344 10.91 -29.80 -6.06
C ILE A 344 10.30 -30.70 -7.13
N THR A 345 9.21 -31.37 -6.79
CA THR A 345 8.42 -32.17 -7.73
C THR A 345 7.04 -31.54 -7.88
N VAL A 346 6.61 -31.32 -9.11
CA VAL A 346 5.27 -30.81 -9.44
C VAL A 346 4.64 -31.75 -10.46
N GLU A 347 3.45 -32.27 -10.15
CA GLU A 347 2.76 -33.27 -10.98
C GLU A 347 3.66 -34.45 -11.36
N GLY A 348 4.51 -34.92 -10.41
CA GLY A 348 5.47 -36.01 -10.63
C GLY A 348 6.73 -35.62 -11.40
N VAL A 349 6.85 -34.38 -11.86
CA VAL A 349 8.02 -33.88 -12.63
C VAL A 349 9.02 -33.19 -11.70
N ASP A 350 10.27 -33.61 -11.68
CA ASP A 350 11.35 -32.95 -10.93
C ASP A 350 11.77 -31.63 -11.62
N VAL A 351 11.30 -30.51 -11.06
CA VAL A 351 11.51 -29.16 -11.58
C VAL A 351 12.97 -28.72 -11.48
N THR A 352 13.71 -29.22 -10.46
CA THR A 352 15.09 -28.79 -10.19
C THR A 352 16.07 -29.18 -11.30
N SER A 353 15.75 -30.22 -12.03
CA SER A 353 16.57 -30.77 -13.11
C SER A 353 16.22 -30.22 -14.50
N LEU A 354 15.04 -29.57 -14.66
CA LEU A 354 14.55 -29.12 -15.97
C LEU A 354 15.40 -28.02 -16.59
N ARG A 355 15.58 -28.09 -17.92
CA ARG A 355 16.29 -27.11 -18.74
C ARG A 355 15.63 -27.02 -20.13
N GLY A 356 15.89 -25.91 -20.82
CA GLY A 356 15.50 -25.73 -22.23
C GLY A 356 14.02 -26.00 -22.50
N GLU A 357 13.73 -26.84 -23.51
CA GLU A 357 12.35 -27.13 -23.94
C GLU A 357 11.53 -27.85 -22.85
N ALA A 358 12.15 -28.74 -22.05
CA ALA A 358 11.45 -29.43 -20.96
C ALA A 358 10.95 -28.41 -19.90
N LEU A 359 11.77 -27.42 -19.56
CA LEU A 359 11.36 -26.33 -18.66
C LEU A 359 10.28 -25.44 -19.29
N ARG A 360 10.35 -25.18 -20.59
CA ARG A 360 9.33 -24.43 -21.31
C ARG A 360 7.97 -25.15 -21.28
N GLN A 361 7.95 -26.46 -21.54
CA GLN A 361 6.73 -27.27 -21.47
C GLN A 361 6.17 -27.36 -20.06
N PHE A 362 7.04 -27.46 -19.04
CA PHE A 362 6.62 -27.43 -17.64
C PHE A 362 5.87 -26.12 -17.28
N ARG A 363 6.33 -24.97 -17.78
CA ARG A 363 5.66 -23.67 -17.55
C ARG A 363 4.25 -23.58 -18.13
N LYS A 364 3.88 -24.45 -19.04
CA LYS A 364 2.48 -24.60 -19.50
C LYS A 364 1.59 -25.21 -18.39
N THR A 365 2.15 -26.07 -17.55
CA THR A 365 1.43 -26.78 -16.49
C THR A 365 1.25 -25.93 -15.22
N VAL A 366 2.17 -24.99 -14.96
CA VAL A 366 2.19 -24.17 -13.74
C VAL A 366 2.13 -22.70 -14.13
N GLN A 367 1.19 -21.96 -13.54
CA GLN A 367 1.02 -20.53 -13.75
C GLN A 367 1.26 -19.75 -12.47
N LEU A 368 1.83 -18.55 -12.60
CA LEU A 368 2.07 -17.62 -11.50
C LEU A 368 1.23 -16.36 -11.69
N VAL A 369 0.40 -16.03 -10.71
CA VAL A 369 -0.24 -14.71 -10.60
C VAL A 369 0.69 -13.80 -9.81
N TYR A 370 1.15 -12.72 -10.44
CA TYR A 370 2.10 -11.80 -9.83
C TYR A 370 1.44 -10.85 -8.83
N GLN A 371 2.21 -10.43 -7.84
CA GLN A 371 1.76 -9.51 -6.79
C GLN A 371 1.40 -8.11 -7.33
N ASN A 372 2.16 -7.59 -8.28
CA ASN A 372 1.95 -6.26 -8.85
C ASN A 372 1.55 -6.37 -10.33
N PRO A 373 0.26 -6.13 -10.68
CA PRO A 373 -0.20 -6.23 -12.05
C PRO A 373 0.44 -5.18 -12.96
N PHE A 374 0.71 -3.96 -12.47
CA PHE A 374 1.27 -2.88 -13.28
C PHE A 374 2.70 -3.17 -13.78
N SER A 375 3.53 -3.80 -12.95
CA SER A 375 4.90 -4.18 -13.33
C SER A 375 4.98 -5.52 -14.06
N SER A 376 3.88 -6.26 -14.12
CA SER A 376 3.83 -7.60 -14.72
C SER A 376 3.37 -7.60 -16.17
N LEU A 377 2.75 -6.50 -16.62
CA LEU A 377 2.30 -6.31 -17.99
C LEU A 377 3.26 -5.39 -18.74
N ASP A 378 3.60 -5.70 -19.99
CA ASP A 378 4.40 -4.81 -20.84
C ASP A 378 3.53 -3.62 -21.31
N PRO A 379 3.83 -2.38 -20.89
CA PRO A 379 3.01 -1.22 -21.23
C PRO A 379 3.01 -0.87 -22.73
N ARG A 380 3.90 -1.47 -23.50
CA ARG A 380 3.99 -1.28 -24.97
C ARG A 380 3.13 -2.26 -25.74
N GLN A 381 2.56 -3.25 -25.08
CA GLN A 381 1.68 -4.25 -25.70
C GLN A 381 0.23 -3.95 -25.41
N SER A 382 -0.65 -4.27 -26.35
CA SER A 382 -2.09 -4.26 -26.11
C SER A 382 -2.50 -5.42 -25.21
N ILE A 383 -3.60 -5.29 -24.48
CA ILE A 383 -4.18 -6.39 -23.70
C ILE A 383 -4.40 -7.63 -24.56
N TYR A 384 -4.85 -7.43 -25.79
CA TYR A 384 -5.01 -8.50 -26.79
C TYR A 384 -3.71 -9.27 -27.00
N ALA A 385 -2.60 -8.58 -27.30
CA ALA A 385 -1.30 -9.22 -27.55
C ALA A 385 -0.77 -9.98 -26.32
N ILE A 386 -0.97 -9.44 -25.12
CA ILE A 386 -0.56 -10.08 -23.87
C ILE A 386 -1.33 -11.39 -23.63
N ILE A 387 -2.65 -11.39 -23.88
CA ILE A 387 -3.48 -12.59 -23.70
C ILE A 387 -3.22 -13.62 -24.80
N GLU A 388 -2.89 -13.18 -26.02
CA GLU A 388 -2.57 -14.06 -27.15
C GLU A 388 -1.20 -14.75 -27.00
N GLU A 389 -0.25 -14.12 -26.33
CA GLU A 389 1.14 -14.59 -26.24
C GLU A 389 1.28 -16.06 -25.77
N PRO A 390 0.61 -16.53 -24.71
CA PRO A 390 0.68 -17.95 -24.30
C PRO A 390 0.17 -18.90 -25.39
N LEU A 391 -0.87 -18.54 -26.14
CA LEU A 391 -1.40 -19.36 -27.23
C LEU A 391 -0.39 -19.46 -28.38
N LEU A 392 0.27 -18.35 -28.74
CA LEU A 392 1.34 -18.33 -29.75
C LEU A 392 2.56 -19.15 -29.31
N ASN A 393 2.90 -19.12 -28.04
CA ASN A 393 4.07 -19.79 -27.51
C ASN A 393 3.89 -21.31 -27.36
N PHE A 394 2.68 -21.77 -27.03
CA PHE A 394 2.46 -23.18 -26.66
C PHE A 394 1.53 -23.94 -27.60
N GLU A 395 0.75 -23.26 -28.43
CA GLU A 395 -0.26 -23.90 -29.27
C GLU A 395 -0.16 -23.41 -30.71
N ARG A 396 -0.40 -24.33 -31.67
CA ARG A 396 -0.45 -24.00 -33.09
C ARG A 396 -1.89 -23.89 -33.53
N LEU A 397 -2.60 -22.84 -33.11
CA LEU A 397 -4.00 -22.61 -33.42
C LEU A 397 -4.15 -21.71 -34.64
N PRO A 398 -5.19 -21.92 -35.48
CA PRO A 398 -5.61 -20.97 -36.52
C PRO A 398 -5.97 -19.61 -35.90
N PRO A 399 -5.79 -18.48 -36.64
CA PRO A 399 -6.10 -17.14 -36.10
C PRO A 399 -7.51 -16.98 -35.51
N ALA A 400 -8.53 -17.47 -36.23
CA ALA A 400 -9.93 -17.39 -35.78
C ALA A 400 -10.18 -18.14 -34.46
N GLU A 401 -9.52 -19.28 -34.26
CA GLU A 401 -9.64 -20.04 -33.00
C GLU A 401 -8.94 -19.33 -31.83
N ARG A 402 -7.78 -18.70 -32.08
CA ARG A 402 -7.10 -17.88 -31.04
C ARG A 402 -7.97 -16.70 -30.61
N GLU A 403 -8.52 -15.97 -31.62
CA GLU A 403 -9.41 -14.83 -31.36
C GLU A 403 -10.63 -15.24 -30.53
N ARG A 404 -11.28 -16.37 -30.88
CA ARG A 404 -12.39 -16.89 -30.08
C ARG A 404 -11.99 -17.16 -28.63
N ARG A 405 -10.88 -17.89 -28.37
CA ARG A 405 -10.43 -18.21 -27.03
C ARG A 405 -10.06 -16.97 -26.20
N MET A 406 -9.53 -15.96 -26.87
CA MET A 406 -9.21 -14.71 -26.19
C MET A 406 -10.45 -13.94 -25.77
N HIS A 407 -11.48 -13.90 -26.64
CA HIS A 407 -12.78 -13.32 -26.27
C HIS A 407 -13.47 -14.09 -25.14
N ASP A 408 -13.34 -15.41 -25.11
CA ASP A 408 -13.89 -16.25 -24.04
C ASP A 408 -13.18 -16.01 -22.68
N MET A 409 -11.96 -15.46 -22.68
CA MET A 409 -11.17 -15.16 -21.49
C MET A 409 -11.38 -13.73 -20.94
N LEU A 410 -11.83 -12.80 -21.77
CA LEU A 410 -12.13 -11.41 -21.41
C LEU A 410 -13.57 -11.24 -20.95
#